data_1044f942502865bccb5b435b304e7ed5
#
_entry.id   1044f942502865bccb5b435b304e7ed5
#
_cell.length_a   1.000
_cell.length_b   1.000
_cell.length_c   1.000
_cell.angle_alpha   90.00
_cell.angle_beta   90.00
_cell.angle_gamma   90.00
#
_symmetry.space_group_name_H-M   'P 1'
#
loop_
_entity.id
_entity.type
_entity.pdbx_description
1 polymer ?
#
loop_
_entity_poly.entity_id
_entity_poly.type
_entity_poly.pdbx_seq_one_letter_code
_entity_poly.pdbx_strand_id
1 'polypeptide(L)'
;SRTLKDAINEAMRDWVTNIRTTHYILGTVYGAHPYPLMVRNFQRVIGDEARRQILEKKKRLPDFLVACVGGGSNAMGLFYPFLNDESVKMIGVEAGGEGIAAGKHAARFQGGSLGVLQGARSYLLQDEFGQVQLTHSVSAGLDYAAVGPEHAWLRDLKRVEYTYATDDQALKAFTELARLEGIIPALESSHAVAEVIRRAPTLPKDQIIIVNLSGRGDKDVAQAAKFIKL
;
A
#
# COMPACT_ATOMS: atom_id res chain seq x y z
N SER A 1 5.65 -22.68 2.90
CA SER A 1 5.84 -21.98 1.60
C SER A 1 6.81 -20.79 1.69
N ARG A 2 7.24 -20.35 2.88
CA ARG A 2 8.14 -19.21 3.11
C ARG A 2 7.54 -17.87 2.70
N THR A 3 6.23 -17.69 2.86
CA THR A 3 5.54 -16.43 2.56
C THR A 3 5.38 -15.57 3.83
N LEU A 4 5.10 -14.27 3.65
CA LEU A 4 4.75 -13.37 4.76
C LEU A 4 3.52 -13.89 5.53
N LYS A 5 2.52 -14.46 4.82
CA LYS A 5 1.34 -15.08 5.43
C LYS A 5 1.71 -16.18 6.41
N ASP A 6 2.65 -17.06 6.04
CA ASP A 6 3.07 -18.17 6.91
C ASP A 6 3.80 -17.65 8.16
N ALA A 7 4.66 -16.65 8.00
CA ALA A 7 5.34 -16.01 9.12
C ALA A 7 4.35 -15.36 10.11
N ILE A 8 3.35 -14.64 9.61
CA ILE A 8 2.30 -14.05 10.45
C ILE A 8 1.51 -15.13 11.18
N ASN A 9 1.14 -16.21 10.48
CA ASN A 9 0.41 -17.31 11.09
C ASN A 9 1.20 -17.97 12.25
N GLU A 10 2.50 -18.17 12.09
CA GLU A 10 3.34 -18.70 13.16
C GLU A 10 3.48 -17.73 14.33
N ALA A 11 3.68 -16.44 14.05
CA ALA A 11 3.73 -15.42 15.10
C ALA A 11 2.41 -15.36 15.90
N MET A 12 1.27 -15.44 15.22
CA MET A 12 -0.04 -15.47 15.87
C MET A 12 -0.25 -16.74 16.70
N ARG A 13 0.17 -17.92 16.21
CA ARG A 13 0.07 -19.18 16.97
C ARG A 13 0.90 -19.12 18.25
N ASP A 14 2.15 -18.66 18.16
CA ASP A 14 3.00 -18.49 19.34
C ASP A 14 2.39 -17.50 20.32
N TRP A 15 1.95 -16.35 19.84
CA TRP A 15 1.37 -15.31 20.69
C TRP A 15 0.12 -15.78 21.43
N VAL A 16 -0.84 -16.41 20.77
CA VAL A 16 -2.08 -16.87 21.44
C VAL A 16 -1.83 -18.03 22.41
N THR A 17 -0.81 -18.84 22.14
CA THR A 17 -0.39 -19.94 23.02
C THR A 17 0.33 -19.43 24.26
N ASN A 18 1.20 -18.45 24.10
CA ASN A 18 2.13 -17.96 25.12
C ASN A 18 1.84 -16.53 25.56
N ILE A 19 0.57 -16.11 25.58
CA ILE A 19 0.12 -14.73 25.78
C ILE A 19 0.66 -14.05 27.04
N ARG A 20 1.07 -14.82 28.05
CA ARG A 20 1.63 -14.29 29.29
C ARG A 20 3.10 -13.88 29.16
N THR A 21 3.81 -14.40 28.19
CA THR A 21 5.27 -14.24 28.03
C THR A 21 5.65 -13.72 26.64
N THR A 22 4.74 -13.77 25.68
CA THR A 22 4.96 -13.29 24.31
C THR A 22 4.11 -12.07 24.02
N HIS A 23 4.74 -11.02 23.51
CA HIS A 23 4.07 -9.81 23.01
C HIS A 23 4.22 -9.73 21.51
N TYR A 24 3.10 -9.66 20.79
CA TYR A 24 3.11 -9.53 19.33
C TYR A 24 3.16 -8.05 18.93
N ILE A 25 4.28 -7.62 18.36
CA ILE A 25 4.46 -6.27 17.82
C ILE A 25 3.84 -6.20 16.43
N LEU A 26 2.59 -5.77 16.36
CA LEU A 26 1.83 -5.64 15.11
C LEU A 26 1.82 -4.18 14.64
N GLY A 27 2.23 -3.95 13.38
CA GLY A 27 2.37 -2.63 12.78
C GLY A 27 1.57 -2.39 11.50
N THR A 28 0.52 -3.18 11.23
CA THR A 28 -0.32 -3.03 10.03
C THR A 28 -1.75 -2.64 10.37
N VAL A 29 -2.44 -1.94 9.45
CA VAL A 29 -3.91 -1.69 9.53
C VAL A 29 -4.74 -2.91 9.10
N TYR A 30 -4.08 -4.03 8.80
CA TYR A 30 -4.72 -5.31 8.55
C TYR A 30 -4.78 -6.13 9.84
N GLY A 31 -5.85 -6.90 10.01
CA GLY A 31 -6.04 -7.79 11.15
C GLY A 31 -7.32 -7.51 11.92
N ALA A 32 -7.48 -8.21 13.05
CA ALA A 32 -8.64 -8.07 13.93
C ALA A 32 -8.64 -6.73 14.67
N HIS A 33 -9.85 -6.26 15.04
CA HIS A 33 -9.96 -5.14 15.97
C HIS A 33 -9.24 -5.48 17.30
N PRO A 34 -8.48 -4.55 17.92
CA PRO A 34 -8.41 -3.11 17.64
C PRO A 34 -7.23 -2.68 16.74
N TYR A 35 -6.44 -3.61 16.21
CA TYR A 35 -5.19 -3.29 15.52
C TYR A 35 -5.33 -2.31 14.35
N PRO A 36 -6.32 -2.46 13.42
CA PRO A 36 -6.51 -1.50 12.36
C PRO A 36 -6.72 -0.06 12.87
N LEU A 37 -7.54 0.09 13.91
CA LEU A 37 -7.81 1.39 14.53
C LEU A 37 -6.56 2.00 15.18
N MET A 38 -5.82 1.19 15.95
CA MET A 38 -4.61 1.64 16.65
C MET A 38 -3.55 2.10 15.66
N VAL A 39 -3.25 1.25 14.66
CA VAL A 39 -2.21 1.54 13.67
C VAL A 39 -2.59 2.74 12.81
N ARG A 40 -3.86 2.87 12.36
CA ARG A 40 -4.34 4.08 11.70
C ARG A 40 -4.07 5.32 12.54
N ASN A 41 -4.43 5.30 13.83
CA ASN A 41 -4.28 6.46 14.70
C ASN A 41 -2.80 6.84 14.91
N PHE A 42 -1.89 5.87 14.94
CA PHE A 42 -0.45 6.15 15.00
C PHE A 42 0.09 6.68 13.66
N GLN A 43 -0.37 6.14 12.54
CA GLN A 43 0.10 6.54 11.22
C GLN A 43 -0.52 7.86 10.71
N ARG A 44 -1.65 8.30 11.28
CA ARG A 44 -2.34 9.52 10.83
C ARG A 44 -1.49 10.79 10.87
N VAL A 45 -0.41 10.80 11.68
CA VAL A 45 0.55 11.90 11.73
C VAL A 45 1.08 12.26 10.33
N ILE A 46 1.22 11.27 9.44
CA ILE A 46 1.63 11.46 8.03
C ILE A 46 0.69 12.45 7.33
N GLY A 47 -0.60 12.19 7.42
CA GLY A 47 -1.61 13.02 6.77
C GLY A 47 -1.87 14.35 7.50
N ASP A 48 -1.83 14.35 8.84
CA ASP A 48 -1.98 15.58 9.64
C ASP A 48 -0.86 16.58 9.28
N GLU A 49 0.38 16.12 9.18
CA GLU A 49 1.51 16.96 8.78
C GLU A 49 1.45 17.37 7.30
N ALA A 50 1.14 16.44 6.40
CA ALA A 50 0.98 16.73 4.98
C ALA A 50 -0.10 17.80 4.75
N ARG A 51 -1.23 17.70 5.46
CA ARG A 51 -2.33 18.68 5.40
C ARG A 51 -1.89 20.05 5.86
N ARG A 52 -1.24 20.14 7.01
CA ARG A 52 -0.71 21.40 7.52
C ARG A 52 0.29 22.04 6.56
N GLN A 53 1.27 21.26 6.11
CA GLN A 53 2.34 21.75 5.24
C GLN A 53 1.82 22.23 3.88
N ILE A 54 0.87 21.53 3.25
CA ILE A 54 0.34 21.94 1.96
C ILE A 54 -0.49 23.23 2.07
N LEU A 55 -1.27 23.36 3.14
CA LEU A 55 -2.03 24.60 3.41
C LEU A 55 -1.09 25.78 3.68
N GLU A 56 0.01 25.57 4.39
CA GLU A 56 1.02 26.61 4.60
C GLU A 56 1.68 27.05 3.29
N LYS A 57 2.05 26.09 2.44
CA LYS A 57 2.78 26.34 1.18
C LYS A 57 1.89 26.84 0.02
N LYS A 58 0.73 26.25 -0.14
CA LYS A 58 -0.13 26.47 -1.32
C LYS A 58 -1.44 27.17 -1.03
N LYS A 59 -1.78 27.39 0.25
CA LYS A 59 -3.02 28.01 0.71
C LYS A 59 -4.30 27.29 0.23
N ARG A 60 -4.16 26.04 -0.23
CA ARG A 60 -5.26 25.16 -0.64
C ARG A 60 -4.91 23.70 -0.40
N LEU A 61 -5.92 22.83 -0.37
CA LEU A 61 -5.73 21.38 -0.30
C LEU A 61 -5.17 20.82 -1.62
N PRO A 62 -4.55 19.64 -1.60
CA PRO A 62 -4.13 18.95 -2.81
C PRO A 62 -5.34 18.44 -3.60
N ASP A 63 -5.16 18.24 -4.89
CA ASP A 63 -6.19 17.62 -5.73
C ASP A 63 -6.14 16.10 -5.63
N PHE A 64 -4.93 15.54 -5.45
CA PHE A 64 -4.73 14.10 -5.33
C PHE A 64 -3.78 13.72 -4.19
N LEU A 65 -4.11 12.62 -3.53
CA LEU A 65 -3.21 11.86 -2.65
C LEU A 65 -2.96 10.49 -3.27
N VAL A 66 -1.70 10.08 -3.36
CA VAL A 66 -1.32 8.77 -3.94
C VAL A 66 -0.42 8.03 -2.96
N ALA A 67 -0.74 6.77 -2.68
CA ALA A 67 0.06 5.93 -1.80
C ALA A 67 0.00 4.47 -2.21
N CYS A 68 1.07 3.71 -1.98
CA CYS A 68 1.08 2.26 -2.19
C CYS A 68 0.27 1.54 -1.11
N VAL A 69 -0.31 0.39 -1.48
CA VAL A 69 -1.19 -0.38 -0.59
C VAL A 69 -0.79 -1.86 -0.58
N GLY A 70 -0.06 -2.25 0.47
CA GLY A 70 0.09 -3.63 0.92
C GLY A 70 -1.00 -3.93 1.95
N GLY A 71 -0.68 -4.04 3.26
CA GLY A 71 -1.68 -3.96 4.31
C GLY A 71 -2.37 -2.59 4.35
N GLY A 72 -1.65 -1.53 3.96
CA GLY A 72 -2.17 -0.20 3.70
C GLY A 72 -1.97 0.81 4.83
N SER A 73 -1.08 0.57 5.80
CA SER A 73 -0.91 1.47 6.95
C SER A 73 -0.41 2.86 6.54
N ASN A 74 0.57 2.94 5.63
CA ASN A 74 1.07 4.21 5.12
C ASN A 74 -0.01 5.02 4.38
N ALA A 75 -0.79 4.34 3.53
CA ALA A 75 -1.88 4.95 2.78
C ALA A 75 -2.99 5.43 3.69
N MET A 76 -3.39 4.62 4.68
CA MET A 76 -4.39 5.02 5.67
C MET A 76 -3.91 6.22 6.49
N GLY A 77 -2.63 6.23 6.87
CA GLY A 77 -2.04 7.37 7.58
C GLY A 77 -2.13 8.67 6.80
N LEU A 78 -1.84 8.63 5.48
CA LEU A 78 -1.97 9.79 4.61
C LEU A 78 -3.44 10.18 4.37
N PHE A 79 -4.31 9.20 4.09
CA PHE A 79 -5.69 9.46 3.63
C PHE A 79 -6.62 9.89 4.76
N TYR A 80 -6.44 9.35 5.96
CA TYR A 80 -7.39 9.50 7.06
C TYR A 80 -7.75 10.96 7.39
N PRO A 81 -6.78 11.91 7.52
CA PRO A 81 -7.11 13.31 7.79
C PRO A 81 -7.83 14.06 6.65
N PHE A 82 -7.92 13.44 5.47
CA PHE A 82 -8.57 14.03 4.29
C PHE A 82 -9.88 13.34 3.91
N LEU A 83 -10.33 12.35 4.68
CA LEU A 83 -11.51 11.55 4.32
C LEU A 83 -12.77 12.39 4.11
N ASN A 84 -12.92 13.48 4.86
CA ASN A 84 -14.08 14.39 4.78
C ASN A 84 -13.91 15.50 3.72
N ASP A 85 -12.75 15.61 3.08
CA ASP A 85 -12.51 16.61 2.03
C ASP A 85 -12.87 16.01 0.66
N GLU A 86 -14.12 16.13 0.24
CA GLU A 86 -14.62 15.51 -1.00
C GLU A 86 -13.89 15.98 -2.27
N SER A 87 -13.32 17.17 -2.24
CA SER A 87 -12.50 17.71 -3.34
C SER A 87 -11.16 17.00 -3.50
N VAL A 88 -10.66 16.33 -2.46
CA VAL A 88 -9.38 15.62 -2.48
C VAL A 88 -9.61 14.17 -2.94
N LYS A 89 -9.10 13.84 -4.11
CA LYS A 89 -9.13 12.47 -4.66
C LYS A 89 -8.01 11.64 -4.04
N MET A 90 -8.30 10.38 -3.73
CA MET A 90 -7.33 9.48 -3.11
C MET A 90 -7.16 8.23 -3.97
N ILE A 91 -5.90 7.83 -4.17
CA ILE A 91 -5.54 6.70 -5.04
C ILE A 91 -4.62 5.77 -4.26
N GLY A 92 -5.10 4.55 -4.02
CA GLY A 92 -4.32 3.45 -3.47
C GLY A 92 -3.75 2.60 -4.60
N VAL A 93 -2.44 2.35 -4.58
CA VAL A 93 -1.75 1.61 -5.64
C VAL A 93 -1.29 0.26 -5.11
N GLU A 94 -1.85 -0.81 -5.64
CA GLU A 94 -1.50 -2.18 -5.29
C GLU A 94 -0.36 -2.72 -6.18
N ALA A 95 0.24 -3.85 -5.79
CA ALA A 95 1.24 -4.51 -6.61
C ALA A 95 0.58 -5.38 -7.69
N GLY A 96 0.77 -4.98 -8.93
CA GLY A 96 0.32 -5.72 -10.12
C GLY A 96 1.24 -6.87 -10.52
N GLY A 97 2.42 -7.01 -9.89
CA GLY A 97 3.34 -8.09 -10.13
C GLY A 97 3.72 -8.22 -11.62
N GLU A 98 3.70 -9.45 -12.12
CA GLU A 98 3.91 -9.75 -13.55
C GLU A 98 2.64 -9.46 -14.41
N GLY A 99 1.56 -8.97 -13.79
CA GLY A 99 0.29 -8.65 -14.43
C GLY A 99 -0.89 -9.43 -13.86
N ILE A 100 -2.07 -8.80 -13.84
CA ILE A 100 -3.28 -9.40 -13.26
C ILE A 100 -3.67 -10.67 -14.01
N ALA A 101 -3.64 -10.63 -15.35
CA ALA A 101 -4.00 -11.78 -16.20
C ALA A 101 -3.07 -12.99 -16.01
N ALA A 102 -1.83 -12.77 -15.60
CA ALA A 102 -0.86 -13.83 -15.33
C ALA A 102 -1.11 -14.56 -13.99
N GLY A 103 -2.00 -14.04 -13.14
CA GLY A 103 -2.26 -14.58 -11.80
C GLY A 103 -1.10 -14.42 -10.81
N LYS A 104 -0.06 -13.67 -11.18
CA LYS A 104 1.13 -13.42 -10.36
C LYS A 104 1.16 -11.96 -9.92
N HIS A 105 0.33 -11.61 -8.97
CA HIS A 105 0.16 -10.27 -8.46
C HIS A 105 -0.28 -10.27 -6.99
N ALA A 106 -0.31 -9.10 -6.37
CA ALA A 106 -0.87 -8.88 -5.04
C ALA A 106 -1.91 -7.73 -5.06
N ALA A 107 -2.65 -7.58 -6.14
CA ALA A 107 -3.71 -6.58 -6.31
C ALA A 107 -5.08 -7.20 -5.93
N ARG A 108 -5.44 -7.08 -4.65
CA ARG A 108 -6.65 -7.71 -4.06
C ARG A 108 -7.92 -7.13 -4.61
N PHE A 109 -7.94 -5.83 -4.92
CA PHE A 109 -9.14 -5.17 -5.45
C PHE A 109 -9.36 -5.41 -6.94
N GLN A 110 -8.38 -5.96 -7.64
CA GLN A 110 -8.46 -6.31 -9.07
C GLN A 110 -8.81 -7.78 -9.31
N GLY A 111 -8.35 -8.69 -8.45
CA GLY A 111 -8.53 -10.13 -8.64
C GLY A 111 -9.06 -10.88 -7.42
N GLY A 112 -9.32 -10.19 -6.31
CA GLY A 112 -9.76 -10.81 -5.06
C GLY A 112 -11.27 -10.77 -4.84
N SER A 113 -11.71 -11.50 -3.83
CA SER A 113 -13.08 -11.55 -3.34
C SER A 113 -13.14 -11.35 -1.83
N LEU A 114 -14.35 -11.09 -1.30
CA LEU A 114 -14.57 -10.94 0.14
C LEU A 114 -14.32 -12.27 0.85
N GLY A 115 -13.51 -12.23 1.90
CA GLY A 115 -13.21 -13.38 2.72
C GLY A 115 -12.74 -13.00 4.12
N VAL A 116 -12.35 -14.00 4.90
CA VAL A 116 -11.85 -13.82 6.27
C VAL A 116 -10.48 -14.46 6.39
N LEU A 117 -9.50 -13.67 6.84
CA LEU A 117 -8.16 -14.15 7.14
C LEU A 117 -7.65 -13.45 8.40
N GLN A 118 -7.04 -14.21 9.32
CA GLN A 118 -6.42 -13.68 10.55
C GLN A 118 -7.34 -12.74 11.35
N GLY A 119 -8.63 -13.10 11.45
CA GLY A 119 -9.63 -12.35 12.21
C GLY A 119 -10.16 -11.08 11.56
N ALA A 120 -9.79 -10.80 10.31
CA ALA A 120 -10.29 -9.66 9.55
C ALA A 120 -11.12 -10.11 8.34
N ARG A 121 -12.29 -9.49 8.14
CA ARG A 121 -13.06 -9.60 6.90
C ARG A 121 -12.63 -8.49 5.97
N SER A 122 -12.15 -8.88 4.78
CA SER A 122 -11.65 -7.93 3.77
C SER A 122 -11.61 -8.59 2.39
N TYR A 123 -11.04 -7.90 1.40
CA TYR A 123 -10.74 -8.48 0.09
C TYR A 123 -9.46 -9.32 0.18
N LEU A 124 -9.54 -10.55 -0.33
CA LEU A 124 -8.47 -11.53 -0.35
C LEU A 124 -8.26 -12.07 -1.76
N LEU A 125 -7.03 -12.37 -2.12
CA LEU A 125 -6.72 -13.26 -3.24
C LEU A 125 -6.91 -14.69 -2.75
N GLN A 126 -8.03 -15.30 -3.15
CA GLN A 126 -8.44 -16.65 -2.77
C GLN A 126 -9.11 -17.35 -3.96
N ASP A 127 -9.08 -18.68 -3.93
CA ASP A 127 -9.77 -19.52 -4.91
C ASP A 127 -11.27 -19.68 -4.57
N GLU A 128 -11.97 -20.47 -5.38
CA GLU A 128 -13.40 -20.76 -5.21
C GLU A 128 -13.73 -21.52 -3.90
N PHE A 129 -12.74 -22.17 -3.30
CA PHE A 129 -12.85 -22.87 -2.03
C PHE A 129 -12.44 -22.01 -0.82
N GLY A 130 -12.10 -20.74 -1.04
CA GLY A 130 -11.65 -19.81 0.00
C GLY A 130 -10.20 -20.03 0.43
N GLN A 131 -9.41 -20.79 -0.32
CA GLN A 131 -7.99 -20.98 -0.03
C GLN A 131 -7.20 -19.77 -0.53
N VAL A 132 -6.39 -19.20 0.34
CA VAL A 132 -5.55 -18.04 0.02
C VAL A 132 -4.52 -18.41 -1.04
N GLN A 133 -4.55 -17.69 -2.15
CA GLN A 133 -3.64 -17.89 -3.28
C GLN A 133 -2.23 -17.36 -2.96
N LEU A 134 -1.25 -17.88 -3.67
CA LEU A 134 0.10 -17.31 -3.67
C LEU A 134 0.08 -15.96 -4.39
N THR A 135 0.84 -15.03 -3.86
CA THR A 135 0.98 -13.67 -4.41
C THR A 135 2.37 -13.48 -4.99
N HIS A 136 2.54 -12.42 -5.76
CA HIS A 136 3.83 -12.02 -6.30
C HIS A 136 3.96 -10.50 -6.38
N SER A 137 5.11 -9.98 -5.98
CA SER A 137 5.56 -8.61 -6.20
C SER A 137 7.08 -8.55 -6.09
N VAL A 138 7.72 -7.70 -6.90
CA VAL A 138 9.12 -7.32 -6.72
C VAL A 138 9.37 -6.66 -5.36
N SER A 139 8.33 -6.09 -4.78
CA SER A 139 8.33 -5.45 -3.46
C SER A 139 7.80 -6.39 -2.40
N ALA A 140 8.65 -6.83 -1.47
CA ALA A 140 8.26 -7.74 -0.39
C ALA A 140 7.14 -7.15 0.51
N GLY A 141 7.14 -5.83 0.74
CA GLY A 141 6.14 -5.18 1.60
C GLY A 141 4.74 -5.08 0.98
N LEU A 142 4.60 -5.27 -0.35
CA LEU A 142 3.31 -5.33 -1.03
C LEU A 142 2.87 -6.74 -1.38
N ASP A 143 3.76 -7.74 -1.21
CA ASP A 143 3.50 -9.14 -1.55
C ASP A 143 2.67 -9.83 -0.46
N TYR A 144 1.36 -9.50 -0.43
CA TYR A 144 0.44 -10.03 0.56
C TYR A 144 -0.98 -10.19 0.00
N ALA A 145 -1.63 -11.29 0.35
CA ALA A 145 -2.91 -11.68 -0.22
C ALA A 145 -4.14 -10.93 0.34
N ALA A 146 -3.97 -10.10 1.37
CA ALA A 146 -5.06 -9.39 2.02
C ALA A 146 -4.80 -7.88 2.12
N VAL A 147 -5.83 -7.11 2.42
CA VAL A 147 -5.76 -5.65 2.59
C VAL A 147 -6.52 -5.21 3.84
N GLY A 148 -6.16 -4.09 4.42
CA GLY A 148 -6.82 -3.55 5.60
C GLY A 148 -8.34 -3.42 5.43
N PRO A 149 -9.15 -3.78 6.43
CA PRO A 149 -10.61 -3.74 6.32
C PRO A 149 -11.16 -2.32 6.10
N GLU A 150 -10.49 -1.29 6.59
CA GLU A 150 -10.88 0.09 6.34
C GLU A 150 -10.65 0.50 4.88
N HIS A 151 -9.59 -0.01 4.22
CA HIS A 151 -9.41 0.14 2.77
C HIS A 151 -10.53 -0.54 1.98
N ALA A 152 -10.94 -1.74 2.39
CA ALA A 152 -12.07 -2.44 1.78
C ALA A 152 -13.36 -1.60 1.86
N TRP A 153 -13.64 -1.05 3.02
CA TRP A 153 -14.78 -0.16 3.25
C TRP A 153 -14.71 1.11 2.39
N LEU A 154 -13.55 1.79 2.34
CA LEU A 154 -13.36 3.00 1.53
C LEU A 154 -13.48 2.75 0.03
N ARG A 155 -13.08 1.55 -0.43
CA ARG A 155 -13.30 1.10 -1.82
C ARG A 155 -14.80 0.95 -2.10
N ASP A 156 -15.53 0.27 -1.23
CA ASP A 156 -16.95 0.01 -1.40
C ASP A 156 -17.78 1.31 -1.38
N LEU A 157 -17.37 2.28 -0.57
CA LEU A 157 -17.91 3.65 -0.56
C LEU A 157 -17.48 4.48 -1.79
N LYS A 158 -16.59 3.97 -2.63
CA LYS A 158 -15.96 4.72 -3.74
C LYS A 158 -15.28 6.02 -3.29
N ARG A 159 -14.86 6.09 -2.02
CA ARG A 159 -14.14 7.25 -1.49
C ARG A 159 -12.67 7.25 -1.89
N VAL A 160 -12.09 6.09 -2.09
CA VAL A 160 -10.73 5.88 -2.57
C VAL A 160 -10.77 5.04 -3.84
N GLU A 161 -10.09 5.50 -4.88
CA GLU A 161 -9.81 4.74 -6.09
C GLU A 161 -8.65 3.77 -5.81
N TYR A 162 -8.78 2.51 -6.23
CA TYR A 162 -7.70 1.54 -6.15
C TYR A 162 -7.30 1.08 -7.54
N THR A 163 -6.01 1.19 -7.81
CA THR A 163 -5.37 0.75 -9.05
C THR A 163 -4.14 -0.09 -8.72
N TYR A 164 -3.35 -0.44 -9.72
CA TYR A 164 -2.12 -1.19 -9.54
C TYR A 164 -1.00 -0.69 -10.45
N ALA A 165 0.23 -0.99 -10.07
CA ALA A 165 1.40 -0.88 -10.93
C ALA A 165 2.10 -2.24 -11.02
N THR A 166 2.60 -2.59 -12.20
CA THR A 166 3.38 -3.82 -12.41
C THR A 166 4.80 -3.67 -11.86
N ASP A 167 5.52 -4.79 -11.71
CA ASP A 167 6.90 -4.80 -11.29
C ASP A 167 7.79 -3.95 -12.20
N ASP A 168 7.61 -4.05 -13.52
CA ASP A 168 8.34 -3.24 -14.51
C ASP A 168 8.06 -1.74 -14.34
N GLN A 169 6.81 -1.37 -14.10
CA GLN A 169 6.44 0.03 -13.88
C GLN A 169 7.04 0.56 -12.57
N ALA A 170 7.03 -0.24 -11.51
CA ALA A 170 7.63 0.13 -10.22
C ALA A 170 9.16 0.27 -10.32
N LEU A 171 9.85 -0.65 -10.99
CA LEU A 171 11.30 -0.59 -11.22
C LEU A 171 11.72 0.61 -12.08
N LYS A 172 10.92 0.93 -13.10
CA LYS A 172 11.13 2.14 -13.90
C LYS A 172 10.95 3.40 -13.04
N ALA A 173 9.91 3.46 -12.24
CA ALA A 173 9.65 4.60 -11.35
C ALA A 173 10.75 4.76 -10.28
N PHE A 174 11.25 3.64 -9.72
CA PHE A 174 12.40 3.61 -8.82
C PHE A 174 13.62 4.29 -9.43
N THR A 175 13.96 3.91 -10.66
CA THR A 175 15.12 4.45 -11.38
C THR A 175 14.92 5.92 -11.76
N GLU A 176 13.72 6.28 -12.24
CA GLU A 176 13.44 7.65 -12.68
C GLU A 176 13.44 8.65 -11.52
N LEU A 177 12.86 8.30 -10.38
CA LEU A 177 12.88 9.17 -9.21
C LEU A 177 14.31 9.36 -8.70
N ALA A 178 15.11 8.29 -8.65
CA ALA A 178 16.52 8.38 -8.25
C ALA A 178 17.33 9.28 -9.20
N ARG A 179 17.08 9.17 -10.50
CA ARG A 179 17.79 9.96 -11.53
C ARG A 179 17.39 11.44 -11.53
N LEU A 180 16.11 11.73 -11.36
CA LEU A 180 15.56 13.10 -11.50
C LEU A 180 15.64 13.90 -10.22
N GLU A 181 15.41 13.25 -9.07
CA GLU A 181 15.27 13.91 -7.78
C GLU A 181 16.39 13.55 -6.78
N GLY A 182 17.26 12.60 -7.12
CA GLY A 182 18.29 12.09 -6.21
C GLY A 182 17.71 11.29 -5.02
N ILE A 183 16.47 10.85 -5.12
CA ILE A 183 15.77 10.10 -4.07
C ILE A 183 15.66 8.64 -4.50
N ILE A 184 16.22 7.73 -3.71
CA ILE A 184 16.03 6.28 -3.89
C ILE A 184 14.81 5.87 -3.06
N PRO A 185 13.62 5.68 -3.67
CA PRO A 185 12.42 5.27 -2.94
C PRO A 185 12.48 3.78 -2.60
N ALA A 186 11.74 3.33 -1.60
CA ALA A 186 11.49 1.89 -1.43
C ALA A 186 10.72 1.35 -2.65
N LEU A 187 10.92 0.07 -3.00
CA LEU A 187 10.16 -0.58 -4.08
C LEU A 187 8.65 -0.52 -3.83
N GLU A 188 8.23 -0.52 -2.57
CA GLU A 188 6.84 -0.30 -2.18
C GLU A 188 6.31 1.04 -2.71
N SER A 189 6.94 2.13 -2.34
CA SER A 189 6.51 3.49 -2.73
C SER A 189 6.74 3.78 -4.21
N SER A 190 7.63 3.05 -4.88
CA SER A 190 7.82 3.12 -6.33
C SER A 190 6.55 2.79 -7.12
N HIS A 191 5.66 1.93 -6.58
CA HIS A 191 4.34 1.66 -7.18
C HIS A 191 3.47 2.94 -7.19
N ALA A 192 3.48 3.70 -6.10
CA ALA A 192 2.75 4.97 -6.04
C ALA A 192 3.34 6.00 -7.01
N VAL A 193 4.67 6.07 -7.12
CA VAL A 193 5.37 6.96 -8.09
C VAL A 193 5.04 6.56 -9.52
N ALA A 194 4.99 5.26 -9.84
CA ALA A 194 4.61 4.76 -11.16
C ALA A 194 3.19 5.26 -11.58
N GLU A 195 2.24 5.23 -10.66
CA GLU A 195 0.90 5.78 -10.90
C GLU A 195 0.94 7.30 -11.14
N VAL A 196 1.74 8.04 -10.39
CA VAL A 196 1.91 9.48 -10.60
C VAL A 196 2.50 9.76 -11.99
N ILE A 197 3.56 9.04 -12.40
CA ILE A 197 4.16 9.16 -13.74
C ILE A 197 3.12 8.90 -14.83
N ARG A 198 2.27 7.90 -14.66
CA ARG A 198 1.21 7.56 -15.61
C ARG A 198 0.10 8.60 -15.68
N ARG A 199 -0.32 9.12 -14.52
CA ARG A 199 -1.50 9.98 -14.38
C ARG A 199 -1.21 11.46 -14.61
N ALA A 200 -0.11 11.98 -14.11
CA ALA A 200 0.20 13.42 -14.15
C ALA A 200 0.13 14.04 -15.55
N PRO A 201 0.59 13.40 -16.65
CA PRO A 201 0.49 13.98 -17.98
C PRO A 201 -0.95 14.19 -18.48
N THR A 202 -1.94 13.55 -17.87
CA THR A 202 -3.36 13.66 -18.23
C THR A 202 -4.10 14.73 -17.43
N LEU A 203 -3.44 15.35 -16.46
CA LEU A 203 -4.03 16.31 -15.54
C LEU A 203 -3.70 17.75 -15.93
N PRO A 204 -4.55 18.72 -15.58
CA PRO A 204 -4.21 20.14 -15.65
C PRO A 204 -2.92 20.47 -14.87
N LYS A 205 -2.14 21.41 -15.38
CA LYS A 205 -0.82 21.76 -14.82
C LYS A 205 -0.85 22.41 -13.43
N ASP A 206 -1.98 22.95 -13.03
CA ASP A 206 -2.20 23.62 -11.76
C ASP A 206 -2.62 22.66 -10.64
N GLN A 207 -2.84 21.39 -10.96
CA GLN A 207 -3.21 20.40 -9.96
C GLN A 207 -2.03 20.01 -9.09
N ILE A 208 -2.33 19.77 -7.81
CA ILE A 208 -1.36 19.39 -6.79
C ILE A 208 -1.53 17.92 -6.46
N ILE A 209 -0.47 17.14 -6.62
CA ILE A 209 -0.42 15.74 -6.23
C ILE A 209 0.54 15.59 -5.04
N ILE A 210 0.09 14.94 -3.99
CA ILE A 210 0.96 14.46 -2.91
C ILE A 210 1.12 12.96 -3.08
N VAL A 211 2.36 12.50 -3.28
CA VAL A 211 2.71 11.08 -3.29
C VAL A 211 3.45 10.70 -2.01
N ASN A 212 3.03 9.61 -1.38
CA ASN A 212 3.65 9.14 -0.14
C ASN A 212 4.88 8.28 -0.43
N LEU A 213 6.07 8.81 -0.19
CA LEU A 213 7.32 8.05 -0.21
C LEU A 213 7.51 7.39 1.17
N SER A 214 6.83 6.28 1.39
CA SER A 214 6.66 5.63 2.68
C SER A 214 7.86 4.82 3.18
N GLY A 215 8.93 4.75 2.38
CA GLY A 215 10.14 4.02 2.76
C GLY A 215 11.36 4.42 1.94
N ARG A 216 12.54 4.19 2.53
CA ARG A 216 13.84 4.39 1.91
C ARG A 216 14.20 3.18 1.04
N GLY A 217 14.86 3.41 -0.10
CA GLY A 217 15.18 2.37 -1.09
C GLY A 217 16.59 1.81 -1.03
N ASP A 218 17.46 2.29 -0.14
CA ASP A 218 18.82 1.75 0.01
C ASP A 218 18.82 0.24 0.31
N LYS A 219 17.84 -0.25 1.05
CA LYS A 219 17.61 -1.68 1.31
C LYS A 219 17.26 -2.49 0.06
N ASP A 220 16.70 -1.83 -0.97
CA ASP A 220 16.14 -2.46 -2.16
C ASP A 220 17.08 -2.41 -3.36
N VAL A 221 18.20 -1.66 -3.29
CA VAL A 221 19.15 -1.48 -4.40
C VAL A 221 19.66 -2.83 -4.92
N ALA A 222 20.06 -3.74 -4.03
CA ALA A 222 20.56 -5.05 -4.43
C ALA A 222 19.46 -5.93 -5.10
N GLN A 223 18.21 -5.76 -4.71
CA GLN A 223 17.06 -6.43 -5.34
C GLN A 223 16.77 -5.80 -6.70
N ALA A 224 16.65 -4.50 -6.77
CA ALA A 224 16.38 -3.76 -7.99
C ALA A 224 17.45 -4.01 -9.07
N ALA A 225 18.72 -4.05 -8.69
CA ALA A 225 19.84 -4.31 -9.60
C ALA A 225 19.78 -5.66 -10.35
N LYS A 226 19.00 -6.63 -9.86
CA LYS A 226 18.79 -7.90 -10.57
C LYS A 226 17.91 -7.75 -11.82
N PHE A 227 17.12 -6.70 -11.88
CA PHE A 227 16.13 -6.46 -12.93
C PHE A 227 16.46 -5.24 -13.79
N ILE A 228 17.17 -4.26 -13.23
CA ILE A 228 17.56 -3.03 -13.94
C ILE A 228 18.86 -3.28 -14.68
N LYS A 229 18.83 -3.19 -16.01
CA LYS A 229 20.05 -3.15 -16.82
C LYS A 229 20.59 -1.70 -16.75
N LEU A 230 21.73 -1.54 -16.10
CA LEU A 230 22.50 -0.30 -16.08
C LEU A 230 23.23 -0.09 -17.41
#